data_6c5fb1bd2d860132439916112fe9ca32
#
_entry.id   6c5fb1bd2d860132439916112fe9ca32
#
_cell.length_a   1.000
_cell.length_b   1.000
_cell.length_c   1.000
_cell.angle_alpha   90.00
_cell.angle_beta   90.00
_cell.angle_gamma   90.00
#
_symmetry.space_group_name_H-M   'P 1'
#
loop_
_entity.id
_entity.type
_entity.pdbx_description
1 polymer ?
#
loop_
_entity_poly.entity_id
_entity_poly.type
_entity_poly.pdbx_seq_one_letter_code
_entity_poly.pdbx_strand_id
1 'polypeptide(L)'
;MTMKAIKFISTTGLLIGAALSLAACGQNNKNAAKTAKKFPEQTPQKTAKQGGTLTYAIETDTPFKGIFDSQLSVDQVDSDVMQFGNEALFDTDNQYKITNKGPATFKLDKKAKTVTITVKKGVKWSDGKQVIAKDLEYPYEMTTNKATNSLLYSDSLANIVGMKAYHNGKAKTISGITYPDGENGRTIVIHFLAMKPGMLQSGNDYFIETAAPYHHLKDVPFSKLVSSDQIRKDPLFFGPYKVSKVVRGQSVTWVPNKYYWRGKPKLNKIVAQVVSTKTASQAIKSHKFDIADVVNSDWQAVKTAKDVKFIEKIPLAYSYLGFKVGKWENGKNVMDKNAKMNNKSLRQAIAYAMNINQVEKRYTQGLTFRVPTLIPAQFGDYFDKNAKGFPYNLKKANQLLDKAGYKKKGKWRVQPNGKPLSIHLAAMTGSAVQEPIIQNYIQQWHKIGLHVSLTGGRLIEFNSFYDKLDHDDKNVDMFMAAWSLSSEPSPRGIYSETNPMNDSRFATKENNKLLNEIDSTKAFNHKYRVAAFHRWQQYMNDEAYIVPMTNSYSIQAVNNKIVNYSLKPAAANSVWYKVVYAK
;
A
#
# COMPACT_ATOMS: atom_id res chain seq x y z
N MET A 1 -23.23 -5.27 -1.43
CA MET A 1 -22.52 -4.75 -0.27
C MET A 1 -21.09 -4.50 -0.70
N THR A 2 -20.75 -3.25 -0.84
CA THR A 2 -19.49 -2.76 -1.44
C THR A 2 -18.31 -2.99 -0.50
N MET A 3 -17.31 -3.72 -0.96
CA MET A 3 -16.01 -3.78 -0.30
C MET A 3 -15.41 -2.37 -0.29
N LYS A 4 -15.27 -1.77 0.89
CA LYS A 4 -14.47 -0.55 1.06
C LYS A 4 -13.00 -0.93 1.11
N ALA A 5 -12.26 -0.58 0.05
CA ALA A 5 -10.80 -0.64 0.11
C ALA A 5 -10.30 0.29 1.22
N ILE A 6 -9.36 -0.20 1.99
CA ILE A 6 -8.73 0.57 3.06
C ILE A 6 -7.83 1.61 2.43
N LYS A 7 -8.26 2.86 2.54
CA LYS A 7 -7.53 4.03 2.06
C LYS A 7 -6.92 4.71 3.29
N PHE A 8 -5.60 4.79 3.36
CA PHE A 8 -4.89 5.32 4.53
C PHE A 8 -4.68 6.83 4.46
N ILE A 9 -4.80 7.47 5.61
CA ILE A 9 -4.44 8.87 5.85
C ILE A 9 -3.30 8.94 6.85
N SER A 10 -2.25 9.67 6.53
CA SER A 10 -1.39 10.28 7.53
C SER A 10 -1.86 11.72 7.73
N THR A 11 -2.45 12.00 8.87
CA THR A 11 -2.73 13.36 9.33
C THR A 11 -1.61 13.81 10.25
N THR A 12 -0.93 14.90 9.93
CA THR A 12 -0.40 15.79 10.97
C THR A 12 -0.12 17.19 10.47
N GLY A 13 -0.55 18.13 11.25
CA GLY A 13 -0.60 19.54 11.03
C GLY A 13 0.49 20.39 11.66
N LEU A 14 0.54 21.59 11.15
CA LEU A 14 0.79 22.96 11.65
C LEU A 14 2.14 23.35 12.31
N LEU A 15 2.85 24.34 11.87
CA LEU A 15 2.79 25.79 11.94
C LEU A 15 4.09 26.47 11.48
N ILE A 16 3.93 27.54 10.68
CA ILE A 16 4.50 28.89 10.60
C ILE A 16 6.01 29.12 10.61
N GLY A 17 6.46 29.89 9.61
CA GLY A 17 7.65 30.74 9.69
C GLY A 17 8.27 31.15 8.35
N ALA A 18 7.76 32.20 7.79
CA ALA A 18 8.31 33.32 7.00
C ALA A 18 9.61 33.23 6.18
N ALA A 19 9.42 33.61 4.94
CA ALA A 19 10.05 34.64 4.09
C ALA A 19 11.39 34.41 3.38
N LEU A 20 11.27 34.63 2.04
CA LEU A 20 12.18 35.27 1.07
C LEU A 20 13.47 34.58 0.64
N SER A 21 13.55 34.21 -0.61
CA SER A 21 14.13 34.96 -1.74
C SER A 21 14.15 34.13 -3.02
N LEU A 22 13.80 34.77 -4.13
CA LEU A 22 13.84 34.29 -5.51
C LEU A 22 15.28 34.23 -6.03
N ALA A 23 15.63 33.15 -6.69
CA ALA A 23 16.54 33.19 -7.85
C ALA A 23 16.26 32.01 -8.76
N ALA A 24 15.95 32.31 -10.00
CA ALA A 24 15.77 31.38 -11.10
C ALA A 24 17.11 30.90 -11.61
N CYS A 25 17.21 29.62 -11.98
CA CYS A 25 17.98 29.17 -13.14
C CYS A 25 17.54 27.75 -13.53
N GLY A 26 17.17 27.60 -14.78
CA GLY A 26 16.83 26.32 -15.39
C GLY A 26 18.08 25.43 -15.53
N GLN A 27 17.93 24.17 -15.21
CA GLN A 27 18.90 23.14 -15.55
C GLN A 27 18.21 21.85 -15.98
N ASN A 28 18.66 21.34 -17.10
CA ASN A 28 18.21 20.12 -17.77
C ASN A 28 18.25 18.90 -16.84
N ASN A 29 17.09 18.31 -16.58
CA ASN A 29 16.94 17.12 -15.75
C ASN A 29 17.13 15.83 -16.57
N LYS A 30 18.36 15.31 -16.63
CA LYS A 30 18.67 13.92 -17.03
C LYS A 30 18.51 12.90 -15.85
N ASN A 31 17.89 13.26 -14.73
CA ASN A 31 17.94 12.48 -13.48
C ASN A 31 16.57 12.12 -12.87
N ALA A 32 15.53 11.85 -13.66
CA ALA A 32 14.28 11.34 -13.11
C ALA A 32 14.40 9.88 -12.57
N ALA A 33 15.47 9.16 -12.88
CA ALA A 33 15.70 7.77 -12.46
C ALA A 33 16.69 7.62 -11.28
N LYS A 34 17.29 8.70 -10.84
CA LYS A 34 18.18 8.74 -9.67
C LYS A 34 17.59 9.63 -8.60
N THR A 35 16.43 9.26 -8.07
CA THR A 35 16.07 9.74 -6.74
C THR A 35 16.98 8.97 -5.79
N ALA A 36 18.09 9.58 -5.43
CA ALA A 36 19.06 8.97 -4.55
C ALA A 36 18.34 8.58 -3.25
N LYS A 37 18.55 7.37 -2.78
CA LYS A 37 18.22 6.99 -1.41
C LYS A 37 18.83 8.03 -0.49
N LYS A 38 18.01 8.78 0.22
CA LYS A 38 18.50 9.84 1.12
C LYS A 38 19.07 9.25 2.39
N PHE A 39 18.53 8.11 2.81
CA PHE A 39 18.89 7.43 4.04
C PHE A 39 19.11 5.94 3.76
N PRO A 40 19.86 5.23 4.61
CA PRO A 40 19.98 3.78 4.49
C PRO A 40 18.66 3.09 4.80
N GLU A 41 18.42 1.93 4.20
CA GLU A 41 17.23 1.09 4.47
C GLU A 41 17.40 0.20 5.70
N GLN A 42 18.55 0.26 6.36
CA GLN A 42 18.87 -0.59 7.51
C GLN A 42 19.94 0.04 8.41
N THR A 43 19.92 -0.35 9.67
CA THR A 43 21.00 -0.05 10.61
C THR A 43 22.22 -0.94 10.34
N PRO A 44 23.41 -0.62 10.88
CA PRO A 44 24.59 -1.47 10.73
C PRO A 44 24.32 -2.92 11.13
N GLN A 45 24.88 -3.87 10.39
CA GLN A 45 24.85 -5.29 10.71
C GLN A 45 26.09 -5.60 11.56
N LYS A 46 25.90 -6.00 12.81
CA LYS A 46 26.99 -6.24 13.77
C LYS A 46 26.67 -7.42 14.69
N THR A 47 27.72 -8.07 15.16
CA THR A 47 27.64 -8.94 16.33
C THR A 47 27.33 -8.07 17.55
N ALA A 48 26.40 -8.52 18.39
CA ALA A 48 25.88 -7.67 19.45
C ALA A 48 25.47 -8.49 20.68
N LYS A 49 25.33 -7.81 21.82
CA LYS A 49 24.98 -8.41 23.11
C LYS A 49 23.50 -8.80 23.11
N GLN A 50 23.17 -10.04 23.54
CA GLN A 50 21.80 -10.43 23.78
C GLN A 50 21.21 -9.68 24.98
N GLY A 51 19.91 -9.39 24.90
CA GLY A 51 19.15 -8.77 25.99
C GLY A 51 18.68 -7.36 25.67
N GLY A 52 18.14 -6.71 26.68
CA GLY A 52 17.56 -5.38 26.58
C GLY A 52 16.06 -5.37 26.28
N THR A 53 15.46 -4.22 26.52
CA THR A 53 14.06 -3.91 26.21
C THR A 53 14.04 -2.85 25.12
N LEU A 54 13.40 -3.14 24.00
CA LEU A 54 13.19 -2.20 22.91
C LEU A 54 11.83 -1.52 23.08
N THR A 55 11.78 -0.21 22.96
CA THR A 55 10.57 0.59 22.92
C THR A 55 10.28 1.03 21.49
N TYR A 56 9.08 0.68 20.98
CA TYR A 56 8.64 0.99 19.62
C TYR A 56 7.42 1.90 19.67
N ALA A 57 7.48 3.05 19.03
CA ALA A 57 6.35 3.96 18.91
C ALA A 57 5.41 3.52 17.79
N ILE A 58 4.15 3.35 18.11
CA ILE A 58 3.05 3.24 17.14
C ILE A 58 2.42 4.62 17.04
N GLU A 59 2.79 5.35 16.00
CA GLU A 59 2.34 6.73 15.82
C GLU A 59 0.92 6.77 15.26
N THR A 60 -0.04 7.14 16.10
CA THR A 60 -1.44 7.25 15.71
C THR A 60 -2.24 8.07 16.73
N ASP A 61 -3.29 8.77 16.25
CA ASP A 61 -4.30 9.40 17.11
C ASP A 61 -5.51 8.48 17.35
N THR A 62 -5.50 7.27 16.75
CA THR A 62 -6.55 6.26 16.88
C THR A 62 -6.03 5.06 17.69
N PRO A 63 -6.68 4.65 18.77
CA PRO A 63 -6.28 3.46 19.52
C PRO A 63 -6.34 2.19 18.64
N PHE A 64 -5.40 1.25 18.83
CA PHE A 64 -5.51 -0.05 18.16
C PHE A 64 -6.72 -0.83 18.71
N LYS A 65 -7.35 -1.62 17.84
CA LYS A 65 -8.55 -2.39 18.17
C LYS A 65 -8.23 -3.64 19.00
N GLY A 66 -7.02 -4.17 18.87
CA GLY A 66 -6.55 -5.37 19.55
C GLY A 66 -7.14 -6.65 18.95
N ILE A 67 -7.28 -6.70 17.64
CA ILE A 67 -7.63 -7.91 16.89
C ILE A 67 -6.31 -8.53 16.42
N PHE A 68 -5.79 -9.48 17.18
CA PHE A 68 -4.47 -10.07 16.96
C PHE A 68 -4.51 -11.25 15.99
N ASP A 69 -5.14 -11.05 14.82
CA ASP A 69 -5.16 -12.00 13.71
C ASP A 69 -5.29 -11.25 12.38
N SER A 70 -4.42 -11.54 11.42
CA SER A 70 -4.34 -10.82 10.14
C SER A 70 -5.48 -11.16 9.17
N GLN A 71 -6.24 -12.25 9.40
CA GLN A 71 -7.42 -12.59 8.61
C GLN A 71 -8.70 -11.95 9.16
N LEU A 72 -8.66 -11.46 10.37
CA LEU A 72 -9.80 -10.84 11.06
C LEU A 72 -9.65 -9.32 11.19
N SER A 73 -8.43 -8.79 11.16
CA SER A 73 -8.15 -7.36 11.21
C SER A 73 -7.72 -6.83 9.86
N VAL A 74 -8.31 -5.70 9.47
CA VAL A 74 -7.91 -4.89 8.31
C VAL A 74 -7.36 -3.53 8.76
N ASP A 75 -7.09 -3.38 10.06
CA ASP A 75 -6.60 -2.15 10.67
C ASP A 75 -5.07 -2.11 10.65
N GLN A 76 -4.50 -1.02 10.11
CA GLN A 76 -3.05 -0.87 10.04
C GLN A 76 -2.43 -0.80 11.42
N VAL A 77 -3.08 -0.14 12.38
CA VAL A 77 -2.53 0.00 13.74
C VAL A 77 -2.45 -1.37 14.43
N ASP A 78 -3.46 -2.24 14.25
CA ASP A 78 -3.40 -3.63 14.72
C ASP A 78 -2.24 -4.39 14.04
N SER A 79 -2.04 -4.20 12.72
CA SER A 79 -0.93 -4.82 11.97
C SER A 79 0.43 -4.36 12.49
N ASP A 80 0.59 -3.06 12.74
CA ASP A 80 1.83 -2.49 13.30
C ASP A 80 2.13 -3.01 14.70
N VAL A 81 1.09 -3.25 15.49
CA VAL A 81 1.24 -3.86 16.83
C VAL A 81 1.59 -5.34 16.73
N MET A 82 1.03 -6.08 15.74
CA MET A 82 1.26 -7.53 15.59
C MET A 82 2.62 -7.89 14.98
N GLN A 83 3.32 -6.97 14.32
CA GLN A 83 4.51 -7.25 13.53
C GLN A 83 5.63 -8.03 14.25
N PHE A 84 5.66 -8.00 15.57
CA PHE A 84 6.69 -8.65 16.37
C PHE A 84 6.47 -10.16 16.54
N GLY A 85 5.24 -10.61 16.45
CA GLY A 85 4.85 -12.02 16.60
C GLY A 85 4.33 -12.64 15.30
N ASN A 86 3.76 -11.83 14.43
CA ASN A 86 3.19 -12.29 13.17
C ASN A 86 4.31 -12.51 12.13
N GLU A 87 4.45 -13.74 11.66
CA GLU A 87 5.39 -14.13 10.61
C GLU A 87 4.61 -14.70 9.43
N ALA A 88 4.90 -14.25 8.21
CA ALA A 88 4.32 -14.84 7.02
C ALA A 88 4.95 -16.21 6.72
N LEU A 89 4.21 -17.10 6.05
CA LEU A 89 4.67 -18.44 5.66
C LEU A 89 5.86 -18.38 4.70
N PHE A 90 6.03 -17.29 3.97
CA PHE A 90 7.07 -17.16 2.95
C PHE A 90 7.96 -15.95 3.22
N ASP A 91 9.28 -16.14 3.05
CA ASP A 91 10.18 -15.02 2.85
C ASP A 91 10.09 -14.55 1.40
N THR A 92 10.42 -13.30 1.16
CA THR A 92 10.50 -12.73 -0.18
C THR A 92 11.92 -12.27 -0.52
N ASP A 93 12.16 -11.98 -1.78
CA ASP A 93 13.28 -11.14 -2.19
C ASP A 93 12.91 -9.65 -2.09
N ASN A 94 13.82 -8.76 -2.47
CA ASN A 94 13.57 -7.32 -2.43
C ASN A 94 12.57 -6.82 -3.50
N GLN A 95 12.11 -7.68 -4.37
CA GLN A 95 11.07 -7.44 -5.38
C GLN A 95 9.76 -8.16 -5.03
N TYR A 96 9.61 -8.59 -3.76
CA TYR A 96 8.45 -9.29 -3.22
C TYR A 96 8.15 -10.65 -3.83
N LYS A 97 9.08 -11.24 -4.58
CA LYS A 97 8.93 -12.60 -5.10
C LYS A 97 9.08 -13.61 -3.96
N ILE A 98 8.17 -14.57 -3.90
CA ILE A 98 8.18 -15.65 -2.89
C ILE A 98 9.44 -16.49 -3.03
N THR A 99 10.07 -16.76 -1.89
CA THR A 99 11.22 -17.69 -1.78
C THR A 99 10.92 -18.80 -0.80
N ASN A 100 11.67 -19.91 -0.91
CA ASN A 100 11.53 -21.06 0.01
C ASN A 100 12.38 -20.94 1.29
N LYS A 101 12.77 -19.70 1.67
CA LYS A 101 13.60 -19.44 2.87
C LYS A 101 12.75 -19.25 4.13
N GLY A 102 11.47 -18.95 3.99
CA GLY A 102 10.50 -18.75 5.09
C GLY A 102 10.14 -20.01 5.87
N PRO A 103 9.17 -19.92 6.78
CA PRO A 103 8.66 -21.07 7.58
C PRO A 103 8.06 -22.18 6.73
N ALA A 104 7.57 -21.86 5.53
CA ALA A 104 7.03 -22.83 4.60
C ALA A 104 7.76 -22.78 3.24
N THR A 105 7.58 -23.85 2.46
CA THR A 105 7.98 -23.91 1.05
C THR A 105 6.75 -23.76 0.16
N PHE A 106 6.98 -23.21 -1.02
CA PHE A 106 6.00 -22.93 -2.04
C PHE A 106 6.36 -23.62 -3.35
N LYS A 107 5.43 -24.38 -3.92
CA LYS A 107 5.58 -25.00 -5.24
C LYS A 107 4.32 -24.75 -6.07
N LEU A 108 4.49 -24.10 -7.22
CA LEU A 108 3.41 -23.85 -8.16
C LEU A 108 3.52 -24.81 -9.35
N ASP A 109 2.43 -25.52 -9.65
CA ASP A 109 2.29 -26.37 -10.84
C ASP A 109 1.20 -25.80 -11.76
N LYS A 110 1.64 -25.26 -12.89
CA LYS A 110 0.73 -24.64 -13.88
C LYS A 110 -0.14 -25.67 -14.60
N LYS A 111 0.36 -26.89 -14.84
CA LYS A 111 -0.36 -27.93 -15.57
C LYS A 111 -1.45 -28.54 -14.68
N ALA A 112 -1.11 -28.87 -13.44
CA ALA A 112 -2.05 -29.38 -12.45
C ALA A 112 -2.97 -28.28 -11.90
N LYS A 113 -2.66 -27.01 -12.14
CA LYS A 113 -3.33 -25.82 -11.57
C LYS A 113 -3.32 -25.84 -10.04
N THR A 114 -2.18 -26.13 -9.45
CA THR A 114 -2.03 -26.24 -7.99
C THR A 114 -0.94 -25.36 -7.44
N VAL A 115 -1.12 -24.99 -6.19
CA VAL A 115 -0.07 -24.49 -5.30
C VAL A 115 0.05 -25.46 -4.13
N THR A 116 1.24 -25.98 -3.90
CA THR A 116 1.57 -26.82 -2.74
C THR A 116 2.32 -25.97 -1.72
N ILE A 117 1.82 -25.93 -0.49
CA ILE A 117 2.43 -25.24 0.65
C ILE A 117 2.79 -26.30 1.69
N THR A 118 4.07 -26.37 2.07
CA THR A 118 4.54 -27.31 3.09
C THR A 118 5.25 -26.55 4.20
N VAL A 119 4.71 -26.57 5.43
CA VAL A 119 5.39 -25.98 6.58
C VAL A 119 6.63 -26.80 6.95
N LYS A 120 7.73 -26.14 7.28
CA LYS A 120 8.99 -26.78 7.65
C LYS A 120 8.87 -27.52 8.99
N LYS A 121 9.62 -28.61 9.12
CA LYS A 121 9.74 -29.31 10.39
C LYS A 121 10.29 -28.36 11.46
N GLY A 122 9.70 -28.38 12.66
CA GLY A 122 10.14 -27.54 13.78
C GLY A 122 9.50 -26.15 13.86
N VAL A 123 8.65 -25.73 12.90
CA VAL A 123 7.83 -24.52 13.05
C VAL A 123 6.72 -24.80 14.06
N LYS A 124 6.69 -24.02 15.15
CA LYS A 124 5.79 -24.22 16.28
C LYS A 124 5.10 -22.93 16.69
N TRP A 125 3.88 -23.04 17.13
CA TRP A 125 3.17 -21.98 17.83
C TRP A 125 3.86 -21.61 19.15
N SER A 126 3.53 -20.45 19.70
CA SER A 126 4.13 -19.93 20.94
C SER A 126 3.74 -20.73 22.22
N ASP A 127 2.79 -21.65 22.13
CA ASP A 127 2.46 -22.65 23.15
C ASP A 127 3.30 -23.94 23.01
N GLY A 128 4.03 -24.11 21.91
CA GLY A 128 4.91 -25.25 21.65
C GLY A 128 4.32 -26.33 20.73
N LYS A 129 3.05 -26.23 20.35
CA LYS A 129 2.44 -27.15 19.38
C LYS A 129 3.00 -26.91 17.98
N GLN A 130 3.08 -27.97 17.19
CA GLN A 130 3.52 -27.89 15.79
C GLN A 130 2.49 -27.12 14.97
N VAL A 131 2.97 -26.34 14.01
CA VAL A 131 2.11 -25.84 12.93
C VAL A 131 1.83 -26.98 11.97
N ILE A 132 0.56 -27.29 11.75
CA ILE A 132 0.08 -28.45 10.96
C ILE A 132 -0.66 -27.99 9.70
N ALA A 133 -0.97 -28.94 8.82
CA ALA A 133 -1.67 -28.65 7.57
C ALA A 133 -3.03 -27.98 7.78
N LYS A 134 -3.78 -28.37 8.81
CA LYS A 134 -5.06 -27.71 9.15
C LYS A 134 -4.87 -26.25 9.57
N ASP A 135 -3.76 -25.88 10.21
CA ASP A 135 -3.45 -24.47 10.54
C ASP A 135 -3.19 -23.62 9.28
N LEU A 136 -2.70 -24.24 8.18
CA LEU A 136 -2.52 -23.57 6.90
C LEU A 136 -3.83 -23.36 6.15
N GLU A 137 -4.79 -24.27 6.31
CA GLU A 137 -6.09 -24.19 5.63
C GLU A 137 -7.10 -23.33 6.43
N TYR A 138 -7.08 -23.37 7.75
CA TYR A 138 -8.07 -22.73 8.60
C TYR A 138 -8.25 -21.21 8.35
N PRO A 139 -7.21 -20.42 8.02
CA PRO A 139 -7.36 -19.03 7.59
C PRO A 139 -8.33 -18.83 6.42
N TYR A 140 -8.41 -19.81 5.51
CA TYR A 140 -9.36 -19.75 4.39
C TYR A 140 -10.80 -19.90 4.89
N GLU A 141 -11.05 -20.85 5.79
CA GLU A 141 -12.36 -20.99 6.42
C GLU A 141 -12.75 -19.71 7.16
N MET A 142 -11.84 -19.17 8.01
CA MET A 142 -12.05 -17.94 8.77
C MET A 142 -12.38 -16.76 7.86
N THR A 143 -11.61 -16.56 6.80
CA THR A 143 -11.79 -15.43 5.89
C THR A 143 -13.06 -15.53 5.05
N THR A 144 -13.43 -16.73 4.64
CA THR A 144 -14.48 -16.91 3.62
C THR A 144 -15.83 -17.37 4.19
N ASN A 145 -15.89 -17.76 5.47
CA ASN A 145 -17.16 -18.06 6.14
C ASN A 145 -17.98 -16.77 6.32
N LYS A 146 -19.22 -16.78 5.88
CA LYS A 146 -20.12 -15.60 6.01
C LYS A 146 -20.31 -15.13 7.44
N ALA A 147 -20.32 -16.07 8.40
CA ALA A 147 -20.53 -15.72 9.81
C ALA A 147 -19.35 -14.93 10.41
N THR A 148 -18.16 -15.01 9.84
CA THR A 148 -17.01 -14.19 10.26
C THR A 148 -17.20 -12.73 9.87
N ASN A 149 -17.97 -12.45 8.82
CA ASN A 149 -18.14 -11.12 8.24
C ASN A 149 -16.80 -10.44 7.88
N SER A 150 -15.82 -11.25 7.41
CA SER A 150 -14.51 -10.75 6.99
C SER A 150 -14.63 -9.90 5.73
N LEU A 151 -13.84 -8.82 5.67
CA LEU A 151 -13.74 -7.93 4.51
C LEU A 151 -12.70 -8.43 3.48
N LEU A 152 -12.01 -9.54 3.75
CA LEU A 152 -10.90 -10.05 2.94
C LEU A 152 -11.32 -11.08 1.89
N TYR A 153 -12.57 -11.53 1.87
CA TYR A 153 -13.06 -12.39 0.78
C TYR A 153 -13.03 -11.63 -0.55
N SER A 154 -12.38 -12.20 -1.55
CA SER A 154 -12.14 -11.55 -2.85
C SER A 154 -12.39 -12.51 -4.02
N ASP A 155 -12.51 -11.94 -5.23
CA ASP A 155 -12.54 -12.72 -6.47
C ASP A 155 -11.25 -13.53 -6.71
N SER A 156 -10.13 -13.08 -6.17
CA SER A 156 -8.86 -13.82 -6.21
C SER A 156 -8.95 -15.10 -5.39
N LEU A 157 -9.47 -15.04 -4.16
CA LEU A 157 -9.74 -16.23 -3.33
C LEU A 157 -10.83 -17.11 -3.95
N ALA A 158 -11.85 -16.52 -4.57
CA ALA A 158 -12.90 -17.23 -5.27
C ALA A 158 -12.40 -18.05 -6.49
N ASN A 159 -11.15 -17.85 -6.93
CA ASN A 159 -10.45 -18.66 -7.93
C ASN A 159 -10.02 -20.04 -7.40
N ILE A 160 -10.10 -20.30 -6.09
CA ILE A 160 -9.87 -21.63 -5.50
C ILE A 160 -11.10 -22.50 -5.76
N VAL A 161 -10.89 -23.74 -6.18
CA VAL A 161 -11.97 -24.71 -6.44
C VAL A 161 -12.82 -24.92 -5.19
N GLY A 162 -14.12 -24.84 -5.32
CA GLY A 162 -15.08 -25.01 -4.21
C GLY A 162 -15.23 -23.80 -3.27
N MET A 163 -14.37 -22.78 -3.36
CA MET A 163 -14.40 -21.61 -2.49
C MET A 163 -15.74 -20.86 -2.53
N LYS A 164 -16.31 -20.62 -3.72
CA LYS A 164 -17.63 -19.98 -3.85
C LYS A 164 -18.76 -20.79 -3.23
N ALA A 165 -18.70 -22.13 -3.33
CA ALA A 165 -19.69 -23.00 -2.72
C ALA A 165 -19.63 -22.93 -1.18
N TYR A 166 -18.43 -22.97 -0.61
CA TYR A 166 -18.20 -22.80 0.83
C TYR A 166 -18.68 -21.41 1.30
N HIS A 167 -18.22 -20.35 0.68
CA HIS A 167 -18.63 -18.98 1.02
C HIS A 167 -20.14 -18.78 0.99
N ASN A 168 -20.84 -19.40 0.03
CA ASN A 168 -22.30 -19.30 -0.08
C ASN A 168 -23.08 -20.27 0.82
N GLY A 169 -22.39 -21.03 1.69
CA GLY A 169 -23.01 -22.01 2.58
C GLY A 169 -23.54 -23.26 1.88
N LYS A 170 -23.15 -23.49 0.61
CA LYS A 170 -23.54 -24.67 -0.18
C LYS A 170 -22.61 -25.86 0.01
N ALA A 171 -21.49 -25.67 0.68
CA ALA A 171 -20.55 -26.72 1.06
C ALA A 171 -20.04 -26.47 2.48
N LYS A 172 -19.70 -27.55 3.19
CA LYS A 172 -19.15 -27.49 4.56
C LYS A 172 -17.62 -27.33 4.57
N THR A 173 -16.96 -27.62 3.46
CA THR A 173 -15.50 -27.56 3.31
C THR A 173 -15.13 -26.93 1.97
N ILE A 174 -13.89 -26.49 1.83
CA ILE A 174 -13.35 -25.93 0.59
C ILE A 174 -12.71 -27.09 -0.20
N SER A 175 -13.47 -27.68 -1.15
CA SER A 175 -13.07 -28.90 -1.85
C SER A 175 -11.77 -28.78 -2.64
N GLY A 176 -11.33 -27.56 -2.96
CA GLY A 176 -10.05 -27.30 -3.63
C GLY A 176 -8.83 -27.30 -2.73
N ILE A 177 -8.97 -27.48 -1.42
CA ILE A 177 -7.83 -27.59 -0.48
C ILE A 177 -7.79 -29.02 0.04
N THR A 178 -6.67 -29.68 -0.18
CA THR A 178 -6.47 -31.09 0.21
C THR A 178 -5.21 -31.25 1.05
N TYR A 179 -5.13 -32.35 1.80
CA TYR A 179 -4.07 -32.66 2.74
C TYR A 179 -3.38 -33.97 2.36
N PRO A 180 -2.31 -33.96 1.54
CA PRO A 180 -1.64 -35.18 1.08
C PRO A 180 -1.08 -36.07 2.20
N ASP A 181 -0.67 -35.44 3.31
CA ASP A 181 -0.13 -36.08 4.51
C ASP A 181 -1.08 -36.01 5.72
N GLY A 182 -2.40 -35.76 5.45
CA GLY A 182 -3.46 -35.62 6.45
C GLY A 182 -3.52 -34.24 7.10
N GLU A 183 -4.61 -33.93 7.80
CA GLU A 183 -4.84 -32.64 8.46
C GLU A 183 -3.78 -32.33 9.52
N ASN A 184 -3.26 -33.35 10.21
CA ASN A 184 -2.17 -33.24 11.19
C ASN A 184 -0.77 -33.28 10.53
N GLY A 185 -0.71 -33.43 9.21
CA GLY A 185 0.51 -33.36 8.42
C GLY A 185 1.05 -31.93 8.33
N ARG A 186 1.82 -31.65 7.29
CA ARG A 186 2.47 -30.34 7.10
C ARG A 186 2.17 -29.71 5.74
N THR A 187 1.40 -30.38 4.91
CA THR A 187 1.23 -30.00 3.51
C THR A 187 -0.24 -29.78 3.18
N ILE A 188 -0.52 -28.66 2.52
CA ILE A 188 -1.77 -28.45 1.79
C ILE A 188 -1.48 -28.34 0.29
N VAL A 189 -2.44 -28.81 -0.51
CA VAL A 189 -2.46 -28.57 -1.96
C VAL A 189 -3.74 -27.79 -2.28
N ILE A 190 -3.55 -26.63 -2.88
CA ILE A 190 -4.64 -25.73 -3.27
C ILE A 190 -4.84 -25.86 -4.78
N HIS A 191 -6.06 -26.21 -5.20
CA HIS A 191 -6.46 -26.34 -6.59
C HIS A 191 -7.18 -25.08 -7.06
N PHE A 192 -6.76 -24.54 -8.20
CA PHE A 192 -7.30 -23.31 -8.76
C PHE A 192 -8.08 -23.53 -10.05
N LEU A 193 -9.07 -22.69 -10.29
CA LEU A 193 -9.79 -22.64 -11.58
C LEU A 193 -8.86 -22.15 -12.69
N ALA A 194 -8.02 -21.16 -12.38
CA ALA A 194 -7.04 -20.59 -13.32
C ALA A 194 -5.75 -20.18 -12.60
N MET A 195 -4.61 -20.46 -13.24
CA MET A 195 -3.30 -20.01 -12.76
C MET A 195 -3.02 -18.58 -13.22
N LYS A 196 -2.43 -17.78 -12.33
CA LYS A 196 -2.09 -16.37 -12.58
C LYS A 196 -0.60 -16.13 -12.29
N PRO A 197 0.09 -15.34 -13.14
CA PRO A 197 1.52 -15.03 -12.92
C PRO A 197 1.80 -14.35 -11.59
N GLY A 198 0.84 -13.55 -11.10
CA GLY A 198 0.90 -12.88 -9.79
C GLY A 198 1.06 -13.82 -8.61
N MET A 199 0.67 -15.10 -8.74
CA MET A 199 0.85 -16.11 -7.69
C MET A 199 2.32 -16.38 -7.31
N LEU A 200 3.28 -15.87 -8.07
CA LEU A 200 4.71 -15.97 -7.75
C LEU A 200 5.18 -14.86 -6.80
N GLN A 201 4.34 -13.86 -6.56
CA GLN A 201 4.62 -12.72 -5.69
C GLN A 201 3.85 -12.84 -4.37
N SER A 202 4.44 -12.36 -3.30
CA SER A 202 3.75 -12.20 -2.02
C SER A 202 2.68 -11.12 -2.11
N GLY A 203 1.64 -11.19 -1.28
CA GLY A 203 0.53 -10.22 -1.28
C GLY A 203 -0.34 -10.28 -2.54
N ASN A 204 -0.42 -11.45 -3.17
CA ASN A 204 -1.13 -11.65 -4.44
C ASN A 204 -2.64 -11.90 -4.32
N ASP A 205 -3.16 -12.07 -3.11
CA ASP A 205 -4.57 -12.35 -2.77
C ASP A 205 -5.16 -13.64 -3.38
N TYR A 206 -4.39 -14.44 -4.13
CA TYR A 206 -4.86 -15.73 -4.66
C TYR A 206 -4.81 -16.84 -3.64
N PHE A 207 -3.90 -16.74 -2.67
CA PHE A 207 -3.80 -17.65 -1.52
C PHE A 207 -3.33 -16.90 -0.29
N ILE A 208 -3.65 -17.45 0.88
CA ILE A 208 -3.33 -16.83 2.18
C ILE A 208 -1.91 -17.22 2.58
N GLU A 209 -1.13 -16.23 2.97
CA GLU A 209 0.30 -16.38 3.32
C GLU A 209 0.55 -16.43 4.83
N THR A 210 -0.49 -16.68 5.62
CA THR A 210 -0.43 -16.81 7.09
C THR A 210 -1.04 -18.14 7.52
N ALA A 211 -0.79 -18.55 8.76
CA ALA A 211 -1.45 -19.67 9.39
C ALA A 211 -2.30 -19.18 10.57
N ALA A 212 -3.30 -19.94 10.97
CA ALA A 212 -4.09 -19.69 12.16
C ALA A 212 -4.10 -20.94 13.07
N PRO A 213 -3.98 -20.78 14.40
CA PRO A 213 -3.85 -21.91 15.34
C PRO A 213 -5.19 -22.64 15.50
N TYR A 214 -5.49 -23.57 14.60
CA TYR A 214 -6.74 -24.32 14.59
C TYR A 214 -7.07 -24.93 15.97
N HIS A 215 -6.09 -25.55 16.62
CA HIS A 215 -6.29 -26.16 17.93
C HIS A 215 -6.73 -25.17 19.02
N HIS A 216 -6.46 -23.89 18.86
CA HIS A 216 -6.80 -22.82 19.80
C HIS A 216 -8.12 -22.13 19.46
N LEU A 217 -8.49 -22.14 18.17
CA LEU A 217 -9.64 -21.38 17.65
C LEU A 217 -10.84 -22.25 17.26
N LYS A 218 -10.66 -23.56 17.04
CA LYS A 218 -11.68 -24.47 16.50
C LYS A 218 -13.02 -24.50 17.23
N ASP A 219 -12.98 -24.26 18.54
CA ASP A 219 -14.18 -24.30 19.40
C ASP A 219 -14.85 -22.92 19.53
N VAL A 220 -14.29 -21.89 18.89
CA VAL A 220 -14.84 -20.53 18.84
C VAL A 220 -15.74 -20.40 17.59
N PRO A 221 -17.03 -20.11 17.73
CA PRO A 221 -17.89 -19.88 16.56
C PRO A 221 -17.35 -18.75 15.68
N PHE A 222 -17.40 -18.89 14.36
CA PHE A 222 -16.90 -17.90 13.42
C PHE A 222 -17.43 -16.48 13.68
N SER A 223 -18.72 -16.35 14.04
CA SER A 223 -19.34 -15.06 14.41
C SER A 223 -18.78 -14.42 15.67
N LYS A 224 -18.02 -15.16 16.48
CA LYS A 224 -17.43 -14.71 17.76
C LYS A 224 -15.92 -14.57 17.71
N LEU A 225 -15.25 -15.00 16.63
CA LEU A 225 -13.78 -14.98 16.55
C LEU A 225 -13.21 -13.59 16.87
N VAL A 226 -13.68 -12.54 16.20
CA VAL A 226 -13.18 -11.16 16.39
C VAL A 226 -13.29 -10.67 17.85
N SER A 227 -14.25 -11.16 18.61
CA SER A 227 -14.48 -10.77 20.02
C SER A 227 -13.92 -11.75 21.02
N SER A 228 -13.37 -12.88 20.59
CA SER A 228 -12.90 -13.95 21.48
C SER A 228 -11.65 -13.57 22.26
N ASP A 229 -11.48 -14.19 23.42
CA ASP A 229 -10.29 -14.02 24.25
C ASP A 229 -9.04 -14.59 23.56
N GLN A 230 -9.21 -15.66 22.77
CA GLN A 230 -8.15 -16.27 21.96
C GLN A 230 -7.54 -15.29 20.95
N ILE A 231 -8.34 -14.38 20.41
CA ILE A 231 -7.86 -13.36 19.48
C ILE A 231 -7.40 -12.10 20.23
N ARG A 232 -8.05 -11.71 21.33
CA ARG A 232 -7.84 -10.40 21.94
C ARG A 232 -6.94 -10.37 23.16
N LYS A 233 -6.85 -11.48 23.88
CA LYS A 233 -6.11 -11.55 25.16
C LYS A 233 -4.99 -12.58 25.12
N ASP A 234 -5.21 -13.71 24.49
CA ASP A 234 -4.27 -14.83 24.44
C ASP A 234 -3.98 -15.31 22.99
N PRO A 235 -3.57 -14.41 22.08
CA PRO A 235 -3.28 -14.79 20.72
C PRO A 235 -2.01 -15.65 20.64
N LEU A 236 -2.06 -16.68 19.78
CA LEU A 236 -0.89 -17.52 19.48
C LEU A 236 -0.24 -17.07 18.15
N PHE A 237 1.09 -16.96 18.19
CA PHE A 237 1.92 -16.65 17.04
C PHE A 237 3.02 -17.71 16.87
N PHE A 238 3.51 -17.92 15.66
CA PHE A 238 4.69 -18.77 15.42
C PHE A 238 5.95 -17.97 15.07
N GLY A 239 5.87 -16.63 15.07
CA GLY A 239 6.99 -15.73 14.88
C GLY A 239 7.87 -15.56 16.13
N PRO A 240 8.83 -14.60 16.08
CA PRO A 240 9.92 -14.53 17.08
C PRO A 240 9.48 -14.12 18.48
N TYR A 241 8.38 -13.38 18.62
CA TYR A 241 7.87 -12.93 19.92
C TYR A 241 6.42 -13.35 20.12
N LYS A 242 6.01 -13.47 21.38
CA LYS A 242 4.63 -13.70 21.81
C LYS A 242 4.14 -12.58 22.72
N VAL A 243 2.85 -12.35 22.73
CA VAL A 243 2.20 -11.38 23.62
C VAL A 243 2.40 -11.82 25.07
N SER A 244 2.77 -10.88 25.93
CA SER A 244 2.88 -11.06 27.39
C SER A 244 1.90 -10.19 28.15
N LYS A 245 1.61 -8.97 27.62
CA LYS A 245 0.65 -8.05 28.24
C LYS A 245 0.03 -7.15 27.18
N VAL A 246 -1.26 -6.94 27.27
CA VAL A 246 -2.01 -5.97 26.47
C VAL A 246 -2.59 -4.91 27.39
N VAL A 247 -2.28 -3.64 27.12
CA VAL A 247 -3.00 -2.48 27.66
C VAL A 247 -3.82 -1.93 26.52
N ARG A 248 -5.11 -2.22 26.54
CA ARG A 248 -6.02 -2.01 25.42
C ARG A 248 -5.93 -0.58 24.85
N GLY A 249 -5.71 -0.47 23.55
CA GLY A 249 -5.58 0.79 22.83
C GLY A 249 -4.31 1.60 23.14
N GLN A 250 -3.44 1.15 24.06
CA GLN A 250 -2.27 1.91 24.51
C GLN A 250 -0.94 1.22 24.23
N SER A 251 -0.80 -0.04 24.60
CA SER A 251 0.48 -0.75 24.43
C SER A 251 0.34 -2.27 24.44
N VAL A 252 1.30 -2.92 23.80
CA VAL A 252 1.47 -4.38 23.87
C VAL A 252 2.92 -4.69 24.23
N THR A 253 3.10 -5.57 25.21
CA THR A 253 4.41 -6.08 25.61
C THR A 253 4.62 -7.46 25.00
N TRP A 254 5.74 -7.64 24.34
CA TRP A 254 6.17 -8.85 23.69
C TRP A 254 7.40 -9.44 24.36
N VAL A 255 7.41 -10.77 24.51
CA VAL A 255 8.55 -11.52 25.05
C VAL A 255 8.99 -12.60 24.07
N PRO A 256 10.25 -13.07 24.12
CA PRO A 256 10.74 -14.07 23.18
C PRO A 256 9.87 -15.33 23.14
N ASN A 257 9.54 -15.79 21.92
CA ASN A 257 8.99 -17.11 21.69
C ASN A 257 10.13 -18.15 21.75
N LYS A 258 10.16 -18.97 22.81
CA LYS A 258 11.20 -19.97 23.02
C LYS A 258 11.18 -21.09 21.97
N TYR A 259 10.09 -21.24 21.22
CA TYR A 259 9.89 -22.23 20.20
C TYR A 259 10.15 -21.71 18.79
N TYR A 260 10.64 -20.47 18.66
CA TYR A 260 10.83 -19.86 17.35
C TYR A 260 11.85 -20.66 16.49
N TRP A 261 11.45 -21.03 15.30
CA TRP A 261 12.15 -21.97 14.44
C TRP A 261 13.50 -21.48 13.88
N ARG A 262 13.72 -20.13 13.78
CA ARG A 262 15.00 -19.55 13.35
C ARG A 262 16.02 -19.42 14.49
N GLY A 263 15.66 -19.79 15.71
CA GLY A 263 16.50 -19.67 16.90
C GLY A 263 16.02 -18.58 17.86
N LYS A 264 16.75 -18.40 18.96
CA LYS A 264 16.36 -17.50 20.05
C LYS A 264 16.41 -16.03 19.62
N PRO A 265 15.30 -15.26 19.74
CA PRO A 265 15.30 -13.83 19.54
C PRO A 265 16.29 -13.13 20.47
N LYS A 266 16.86 -12.01 20.01
CA LYS A 266 17.99 -11.37 20.71
C LYS A 266 17.57 -10.44 21.85
N LEU A 267 16.42 -9.76 21.75
CA LEU A 267 15.90 -8.88 22.81
C LEU A 267 15.12 -9.68 23.85
N ASN A 268 15.16 -9.24 25.09
CA ASN A 268 14.37 -9.84 26.19
C ASN A 268 12.92 -9.37 26.16
N LYS A 269 12.64 -8.19 25.59
CA LYS A 269 11.33 -7.58 25.60
C LYS A 269 11.22 -6.54 24.48
N ILE A 270 10.03 -6.43 23.91
CA ILE A 270 9.64 -5.29 23.05
C ILE A 270 8.37 -4.70 23.66
N VAL A 271 8.31 -3.38 23.79
CA VAL A 271 7.12 -2.64 24.21
C VAL A 271 6.69 -1.76 23.04
N ALA A 272 5.63 -2.18 22.35
CA ALA A 272 4.97 -1.37 21.33
C ALA A 272 3.95 -0.46 22.04
N GLN A 273 4.11 0.85 21.90
CA GLN A 273 3.27 1.84 22.61
C GLN A 273 2.72 2.87 21.64
N VAL A 274 1.43 3.16 21.75
CA VAL A 274 0.78 4.24 21.01
C VAL A 274 1.32 5.60 21.47
N VAL A 275 1.63 6.45 20.52
CA VAL A 275 2.00 7.86 20.71
C VAL A 275 1.20 8.72 19.77
N SER A 276 0.66 9.84 20.29
CA SER A 276 -0.07 10.80 19.44
C SER A 276 0.86 11.44 18.42
N THR A 277 0.37 11.60 17.21
CA THR A 277 1.06 12.29 16.11
C THR A 277 1.57 13.67 16.52
N LYS A 278 0.83 14.39 17.38
CA LYS A 278 1.21 15.72 17.89
C LYS A 278 2.43 15.71 18.81
N THR A 279 2.71 14.58 19.46
CA THR A 279 3.81 14.47 20.46
C THR A 279 4.96 13.59 19.96
N ALA A 280 4.82 12.92 18.82
CA ALA A 280 5.81 12.00 18.28
C ALA A 280 7.18 12.65 18.08
N SER A 281 7.24 13.85 17.50
CA SER A 281 8.49 14.59 17.29
C SER A 281 9.22 14.92 18.60
N GLN A 282 8.48 15.28 19.67
CA GLN A 282 9.06 15.51 20.97
C GLN A 282 9.52 14.20 21.63
N ALA A 283 8.79 13.11 21.45
CA ALA A 283 9.17 11.79 21.93
C ALA A 283 10.46 11.27 21.29
N ILE A 284 10.69 11.56 20.00
CA ILE A 284 11.95 11.27 19.31
C ILE A 284 13.10 12.07 19.94
N LYS A 285 12.94 13.38 20.12
CA LYS A 285 13.98 14.26 20.68
C LYS A 285 14.34 13.91 22.14
N SER A 286 13.38 13.46 22.92
CA SER A 286 13.59 13.05 24.32
C SER A 286 14.03 11.60 24.47
N HIS A 287 14.27 10.88 23.37
CA HIS A 287 14.66 9.46 23.37
C HIS A 287 13.71 8.55 24.11
N LYS A 288 12.40 8.88 24.08
CA LYS A 288 11.36 8.07 24.75
C LYS A 288 11.21 6.69 24.09
N PHE A 289 11.52 6.60 22.79
CA PHE A 289 11.43 5.38 22.00
C PHE A 289 12.75 5.07 21.31
N ASP A 290 13.04 3.79 21.15
CA ASP A 290 14.18 3.31 20.37
C ASP A 290 13.93 3.35 18.86
N ILE A 291 12.68 3.15 18.46
CA ILE A 291 12.23 3.26 17.05
C ILE A 291 10.90 4.01 17.03
N ALA A 292 10.82 5.02 16.17
CA ALA A 292 9.61 5.80 15.93
C ALA A 292 9.55 6.25 14.47
N ASP A 293 8.36 6.28 13.89
CA ASP A 293 8.14 6.87 12.57
C ASP A 293 8.29 8.40 12.62
N VAL A 294 8.76 9.00 11.54
CA VAL A 294 8.92 10.45 11.39
C VAL A 294 7.86 10.98 10.44
N VAL A 295 7.00 11.83 10.93
CA VAL A 295 6.06 12.57 10.10
C VAL A 295 6.85 13.51 9.18
N ASN A 296 6.62 13.43 7.87
CA ASN A 296 7.39 14.21 6.90
C ASN A 296 7.28 15.73 7.11
N SER A 297 6.13 16.23 7.58
CA SER A 297 5.96 17.65 7.94
C SER A 297 6.85 18.08 9.08
N ASP A 298 7.18 17.17 9.99
CA ASP A 298 7.95 17.43 11.20
C ASP A 298 9.46 17.21 11.02
N TRP A 299 9.88 16.85 9.81
CA TRP A 299 11.29 16.56 9.50
C TRP A 299 12.25 17.63 10.01
N GLN A 300 11.92 18.92 9.83
CA GLN A 300 12.77 20.01 10.34
C GLN A 300 12.95 19.99 11.85
N ALA A 301 11.91 19.56 12.57
CA ALA A 301 11.95 19.50 14.02
C ALA A 301 12.82 18.35 14.55
N VAL A 302 12.90 17.23 13.78
CA VAL A 302 13.58 16.00 14.26
C VAL A 302 14.92 15.73 13.60
N LYS A 303 15.22 16.29 12.44
CA LYS A 303 16.46 15.99 11.67
C LYS A 303 17.75 16.23 12.42
N THR A 304 17.74 17.04 13.47
CA THR A 304 18.88 17.36 14.33
C THR A 304 18.84 16.61 15.67
N ALA A 305 17.92 15.66 15.84
CA ALA A 305 17.87 14.85 17.06
C ALA A 305 19.19 14.10 17.22
N LYS A 306 19.75 14.15 18.45
CA LYS A 306 21.00 13.47 18.78
C LYS A 306 20.75 11.99 19.01
N ASP A 307 21.78 11.18 18.91
CA ASP A 307 21.76 9.74 19.23
C ASP A 307 20.71 8.90 18.48
N VAL A 308 20.20 9.39 17.35
CA VAL A 308 19.33 8.67 16.44
C VAL A 308 19.95 8.56 15.05
N LYS A 309 19.63 7.48 14.35
CA LYS A 309 19.83 7.28 12.91
C LYS A 309 18.50 7.36 12.23
N PHE A 310 18.48 7.93 11.05
CA PHE A 310 17.32 7.87 10.18
C PHE A 310 17.52 6.78 9.14
N ILE A 311 16.54 5.90 9.04
CA ILE A 311 16.48 4.90 7.97
C ILE A 311 15.19 5.09 7.20
N GLU A 312 15.14 4.62 5.95
CA GLU A 312 14.00 4.83 5.08
C GLU A 312 13.50 3.54 4.43
N LYS A 313 12.23 3.56 4.07
CA LYS A 313 11.65 2.75 2.99
C LYS A 313 10.81 3.65 2.09
N ILE A 314 10.69 3.26 0.83
CA ILE A 314 9.70 3.87 -0.06
C ILE A 314 8.52 2.90 -0.10
N PRO A 315 7.33 3.28 0.37
CA PRO A 315 6.17 2.39 0.39
C PRO A 315 5.71 2.06 -1.04
N LEU A 316 5.06 0.92 -1.20
CA LEU A 316 4.34 0.57 -2.44
C LEU A 316 3.08 1.45 -2.53
N ALA A 317 3.27 2.69 -2.93
CA ALA A 317 2.21 3.69 -2.98
C ALA A 317 2.50 4.74 -4.05
N TYR A 318 1.49 5.46 -4.45
CA TYR A 318 1.61 6.71 -5.22
C TYR A 318 0.40 7.60 -5.01
N SER A 319 0.61 8.91 -5.06
CA SER A 319 -0.47 9.87 -5.27
C SER A 319 -0.69 10.13 -6.75
N TYR A 320 -1.89 10.52 -7.11
CA TYR A 320 -2.26 10.75 -8.49
C TYR A 320 -3.33 11.82 -8.65
N LEU A 321 -3.39 12.39 -9.84
CA LEU A 321 -4.51 13.19 -10.31
C LEU A 321 -5.36 12.33 -11.26
N GLY A 322 -6.63 12.10 -10.91
CA GLY A 322 -7.61 11.37 -11.71
C GLY A 322 -8.58 12.32 -12.41
N PHE A 323 -9.06 11.94 -13.59
CA PHE A 323 -10.04 12.69 -14.36
C PHE A 323 -11.35 11.91 -14.46
N LYS A 324 -12.48 12.49 -14.11
CA LYS A 324 -13.79 11.87 -14.27
C LYS A 324 -14.18 11.86 -15.73
N VAL A 325 -14.24 10.66 -16.33
CA VAL A 325 -14.58 10.47 -17.75
C VAL A 325 -15.79 9.57 -17.97
N GLY A 326 -16.51 9.22 -16.90
CA GLY A 326 -17.66 8.33 -16.97
C GLY A 326 -18.34 8.13 -15.62
N LYS A 327 -19.09 7.04 -15.50
CA LYS A 327 -19.84 6.65 -14.30
C LYS A 327 -19.79 5.14 -14.07
N TRP A 328 -20.08 4.71 -12.86
CA TRP A 328 -20.32 3.31 -12.53
C TRP A 328 -21.76 2.93 -12.83
N GLU A 329 -21.98 1.96 -13.69
CA GLU A 329 -23.30 1.56 -14.12
C GLU A 329 -23.34 0.05 -14.40
N ASN A 330 -24.35 -0.65 -13.84
CA ASN A 330 -24.58 -2.08 -14.07
C ASN A 330 -23.34 -2.96 -13.82
N GLY A 331 -22.58 -2.67 -12.74
CA GLY A 331 -21.41 -3.46 -12.34
C GLY A 331 -20.15 -3.19 -13.17
N LYS A 332 -20.09 -2.08 -13.92
CA LYS A 332 -18.91 -1.71 -14.71
C LYS A 332 -18.74 -0.20 -14.87
N ASN A 333 -17.53 0.21 -15.22
CA ASN A 333 -17.21 1.58 -15.59
C ASN A 333 -17.69 1.85 -17.03
N VAL A 334 -18.45 2.92 -17.23
CA VAL A 334 -18.98 3.34 -18.52
C VAL A 334 -18.52 4.76 -18.83
N MET A 335 -17.77 4.93 -19.93
CA MET A 335 -17.26 6.25 -20.31
C MET A 335 -18.38 7.12 -20.92
N ASP A 336 -18.38 8.42 -20.54
CA ASP A 336 -19.21 9.45 -21.15
C ASP A 336 -18.39 10.24 -22.18
N LYS A 337 -18.77 10.15 -23.46
CA LYS A 337 -18.12 10.87 -24.57
C LYS A 337 -18.22 12.39 -24.40
N ASN A 338 -19.21 12.88 -23.66
CA ASN A 338 -19.46 14.31 -23.43
C ASN A 338 -18.82 14.82 -22.13
N ALA A 339 -18.19 13.96 -21.33
CA ALA A 339 -17.50 14.40 -20.12
C ALA A 339 -16.42 15.43 -20.46
N LYS A 340 -16.35 16.54 -19.71
CA LYS A 340 -15.34 17.59 -19.89
C LYS A 340 -13.93 17.04 -19.98
N MET A 341 -13.62 16.06 -19.13
CA MET A 341 -12.29 15.43 -19.04
C MET A 341 -12.06 14.33 -20.07
N ASN A 342 -12.99 14.04 -20.99
CA ASN A 342 -12.78 13.03 -22.02
C ASN A 342 -11.77 13.46 -23.09
N ASN A 343 -11.47 14.77 -23.24
CA ASN A 343 -10.48 15.26 -24.17
C ASN A 343 -9.05 15.00 -23.68
N LYS A 344 -8.31 14.14 -24.37
CA LYS A 344 -6.94 13.73 -24.06
C LYS A 344 -5.97 14.92 -23.95
N SER A 345 -6.05 15.86 -24.89
CA SER A 345 -5.17 17.04 -24.89
C SER A 345 -5.39 17.93 -23.69
N LEU A 346 -6.64 18.06 -23.20
CA LEU A 346 -6.95 18.79 -21.97
C LEU A 346 -6.30 18.10 -20.75
N ARG A 347 -6.46 16.76 -20.61
CA ARG A 347 -5.85 16.00 -19.53
C ARG A 347 -4.33 16.12 -19.51
N GLN A 348 -3.70 15.94 -20.68
CA GLN A 348 -2.25 16.09 -20.82
C GLN A 348 -1.77 17.51 -20.53
N ALA A 349 -2.50 18.54 -20.97
CA ALA A 349 -2.15 19.93 -20.70
C ALA A 349 -2.20 20.24 -19.20
N ILE A 350 -3.22 19.77 -18.50
CA ILE A 350 -3.33 19.87 -17.04
C ILE A 350 -2.11 19.24 -16.37
N ALA A 351 -1.71 18.02 -16.82
CA ALA A 351 -0.57 17.31 -16.28
C ALA A 351 0.77 18.03 -16.52
N TYR A 352 1.03 18.54 -17.73
CA TYR A 352 2.26 19.28 -18.06
C TYR A 352 2.34 20.65 -17.37
N ALA A 353 1.23 21.20 -16.91
CA ALA A 353 1.23 22.49 -16.20
C ALA A 353 1.64 22.37 -14.73
N MET A 354 1.75 21.15 -14.18
CA MET A 354 2.07 20.91 -12.77
C MET A 354 3.58 20.85 -12.53
N ASN A 355 4.13 21.81 -11.78
CA ASN A 355 5.54 21.77 -11.35
C ASN A 355 5.68 21.01 -10.03
N ILE A 356 5.44 19.71 -10.07
CA ILE A 356 5.47 18.81 -8.89
C ILE A 356 6.81 18.94 -8.15
N ASN A 357 7.95 18.92 -8.86
CA ASN A 357 9.25 18.98 -8.23
C ASN A 357 9.47 20.26 -7.38
N GLN A 358 8.99 21.40 -7.87
CA GLN A 358 9.09 22.67 -7.13
C GLN A 358 8.18 22.68 -5.91
N VAL A 359 6.94 22.17 -6.07
CA VAL A 359 5.96 22.08 -4.99
C VAL A 359 6.50 21.18 -3.87
N GLU A 360 6.95 19.97 -4.21
CA GLU A 360 7.46 19.02 -3.22
C GLU A 360 8.74 19.51 -2.54
N LYS A 361 9.66 20.15 -3.27
CA LYS A 361 10.84 20.77 -2.66
C LYS A 361 10.47 21.84 -1.63
N ARG A 362 9.44 22.63 -1.92
CA ARG A 362 8.99 23.73 -1.05
C ARG A 362 8.27 23.22 0.22
N TYR A 363 7.35 22.29 0.07
CA TYR A 363 6.42 21.90 1.15
C TYR A 363 6.83 20.65 1.90
N THR A 364 7.52 19.71 1.24
CA THR A 364 7.98 18.44 1.85
C THR A 364 9.50 18.32 1.93
N GLN A 365 10.22 19.38 1.54
CA GLN A 365 11.70 19.44 1.55
C GLN A 365 12.35 18.31 0.72
N GLY A 366 11.62 17.80 -0.26
CA GLY A 366 12.03 16.70 -1.13
C GLY A 366 11.94 15.33 -0.46
N LEU A 367 11.24 15.19 0.66
CA LEU A 367 10.87 13.87 1.22
C LEU A 367 9.72 13.23 0.45
N THR A 368 8.99 14.03 -0.31
CA THR A 368 8.07 13.57 -1.35
C THR A 368 8.67 13.88 -2.71
N PHE A 369 8.57 12.99 -3.66
CA PHE A 369 9.20 13.11 -4.97
C PHE A 369 8.25 12.66 -6.09
N ARG A 370 8.44 13.26 -7.28
CA ARG A 370 7.63 12.96 -8.45
C ARG A 370 7.89 11.53 -8.94
N VAL A 371 6.82 10.80 -9.26
CA VAL A 371 6.86 9.50 -9.93
C VAL A 371 6.41 9.63 -11.40
N PRO A 372 7.07 8.93 -12.35
CA PRO A 372 6.77 9.08 -13.77
C PRO A 372 5.67 8.14 -14.27
N THR A 373 5.24 7.17 -13.47
CA THR A 373 4.30 6.11 -13.87
C THR A 373 3.57 5.54 -12.65
N LEU A 374 2.48 4.81 -12.89
CA LEU A 374 1.63 4.19 -11.87
C LEU A 374 2.17 2.84 -11.35
N ILE A 375 3.31 2.38 -11.83
CA ILE A 375 4.02 1.21 -11.29
C ILE A 375 5.23 1.71 -10.52
N PRO A 376 5.28 1.55 -9.20
CA PRO A 376 6.41 1.96 -8.37
C PRO A 376 7.73 1.28 -8.74
N ALA A 377 8.84 2.02 -8.60
CA ALA A 377 10.18 1.52 -8.91
C ALA A 377 10.63 0.32 -8.04
N GLN A 378 9.97 0.10 -6.91
CA GLN A 378 10.20 -1.05 -6.02
C GLN A 378 9.84 -2.39 -6.67
N PHE A 379 9.01 -2.37 -7.71
CA PHE A 379 8.69 -3.57 -8.49
C PHE A 379 9.78 -3.94 -9.52
N GLY A 380 10.96 -3.32 -9.42
CA GLY A 380 12.14 -3.71 -10.23
C GLY A 380 11.89 -3.59 -11.72
N ASP A 381 12.03 -4.70 -12.45
CA ASP A 381 11.92 -4.70 -13.92
C ASP A 381 10.52 -4.37 -14.45
N TYR A 382 9.47 -4.53 -13.64
CA TYR A 382 8.11 -4.14 -14.04
C TYR A 382 7.94 -2.63 -14.17
N PHE A 383 8.76 -1.84 -13.46
CA PHE A 383 8.80 -0.40 -13.60
C PHE A 383 9.50 0.01 -14.91
N ASP A 384 8.83 0.80 -15.75
CA ASP A 384 9.45 1.35 -16.95
C ASP A 384 10.33 2.56 -16.61
N LYS A 385 11.62 2.32 -16.42
CA LYS A 385 12.63 3.36 -16.12
C LYS A 385 12.81 4.40 -17.23
N ASN A 386 12.31 4.13 -18.45
CA ASN A 386 12.35 5.06 -19.57
C ASN A 386 11.11 5.97 -19.61
N ALA A 387 10.08 5.68 -18.81
CA ALA A 387 8.89 6.51 -18.72
C ALA A 387 9.25 7.89 -18.15
N LYS A 388 8.88 8.96 -18.86
CA LYS A 388 9.14 10.35 -18.45
C LYS A 388 7.98 10.96 -17.67
N GLY A 389 6.79 10.38 -17.77
CA GLY A 389 5.56 10.97 -17.27
C GLY A 389 5.34 12.38 -17.85
N PHE A 390 4.92 13.30 -16.99
CA PHE A 390 4.58 14.67 -17.37
C PHE A 390 5.55 15.68 -16.74
N PRO A 391 6.76 15.89 -17.29
CA PRO A 391 7.65 16.94 -16.81
C PRO A 391 7.02 18.32 -17.05
N TYR A 392 7.16 19.23 -16.08
CA TYR A 392 6.61 20.58 -16.16
C TYR A 392 7.01 21.30 -17.44
N ASN A 393 6.00 21.71 -18.23
CA ASN A 393 6.20 22.38 -19.51
C ASN A 393 4.96 23.20 -19.91
N LEU A 394 4.92 24.48 -19.52
CA LEU A 394 3.80 25.38 -19.84
C LEU A 394 3.65 25.61 -21.35
N LYS A 395 4.75 25.63 -22.12
CA LYS A 395 4.70 25.80 -23.58
C LYS A 395 3.94 24.64 -24.21
N LYS A 396 4.32 23.39 -23.86
CA LYS A 396 3.63 22.20 -24.34
C LYS A 396 2.17 22.15 -23.89
N ALA A 397 1.87 22.52 -22.64
CA ALA A 397 0.50 22.58 -22.15
C ALA A 397 -0.37 23.53 -22.97
N ASN A 398 0.12 24.76 -23.24
CA ASN A 398 -0.60 25.71 -24.09
C ASN A 398 -0.79 25.19 -25.52
N GLN A 399 0.27 24.65 -26.15
CA GLN A 399 0.18 24.07 -27.51
C GLN A 399 -0.88 22.96 -27.60
N LEU A 400 -0.98 22.08 -26.60
CA LEU A 400 -2.00 21.03 -26.55
C LEU A 400 -3.42 21.62 -26.50
N LEU A 401 -3.63 22.64 -25.67
CA LEU A 401 -4.93 23.31 -25.55
C LEU A 401 -5.29 24.07 -26.83
N ASP A 402 -4.35 24.82 -27.41
CA ASP A 402 -4.56 25.57 -28.65
C ASP A 402 -4.92 24.64 -29.82
N LYS A 403 -4.16 23.55 -30.00
CA LYS A 403 -4.41 22.54 -31.02
C LYS A 403 -5.77 21.84 -30.85
N ALA A 404 -6.21 21.64 -29.62
CA ALA A 404 -7.49 21.01 -29.29
C ALA A 404 -8.68 22.01 -29.31
N GLY A 405 -8.46 23.28 -29.70
CA GLY A 405 -9.52 24.28 -29.86
C GLY A 405 -9.95 24.99 -28.57
N TYR A 406 -9.23 24.82 -27.48
CA TYR A 406 -9.50 25.56 -26.21
C TYR A 406 -8.98 27.00 -26.31
N LYS A 407 -9.68 27.86 -27.02
CA LYS A 407 -9.28 29.27 -27.25
C LYS A 407 -9.40 30.11 -25.97
N LYS A 408 -8.51 31.08 -25.80
CA LYS A 408 -8.63 32.07 -24.73
C LYS A 408 -9.73 33.10 -25.06
N LYS A 409 -10.61 33.38 -24.07
CA LYS A 409 -11.58 34.47 -24.08
C LYS A 409 -11.38 35.26 -22.78
N GLY A 410 -10.68 36.39 -22.89
CA GLY A 410 -10.17 37.12 -21.73
C GLY A 410 -9.13 36.28 -20.95
N LYS A 411 -9.27 36.20 -19.63
CA LYS A 411 -8.37 35.46 -18.74
C LYS A 411 -8.45 33.94 -18.92
N TRP A 412 -9.61 33.42 -19.32
CA TRP A 412 -9.91 31.99 -19.30
C TRP A 412 -10.05 31.38 -20.69
N ARG A 413 -9.78 30.10 -20.79
CA ARG A 413 -10.08 29.30 -21.98
C ARG A 413 -11.54 28.85 -21.97
N VAL A 414 -12.10 28.73 -23.16
CA VAL A 414 -13.41 28.13 -23.40
C VAL A 414 -13.28 26.75 -24.01
N GLN A 415 -14.33 25.97 -23.95
CA GLN A 415 -14.42 24.66 -24.62
C GLN A 415 -14.36 24.86 -26.14
N PRO A 416 -14.00 23.82 -26.93
CA PRO A 416 -13.96 23.91 -28.40
C PRO A 416 -15.28 24.36 -29.03
N ASN A 417 -16.41 24.09 -28.37
CA ASN A 417 -17.75 24.53 -28.79
C ASN A 417 -18.09 25.97 -28.34
N GLY A 418 -17.13 26.71 -27.79
CA GLY A 418 -17.31 28.10 -27.32
C GLY A 418 -17.95 28.26 -25.94
N LYS A 419 -18.43 27.20 -25.29
CA LYS A 419 -19.00 27.26 -23.95
C LYS A 419 -17.92 27.53 -22.88
N PRO A 420 -18.25 28.20 -21.76
CA PRO A 420 -17.34 28.40 -20.66
C PRO A 420 -16.75 27.06 -20.17
N LEU A 421 -15.47 27.07 -19.78
CA LEU A 421 -14.77 25.93 -19.22
C LEU A 421 -14.47 26.20 -17.74
N SER A 422 -15.29 25.66 -16.84
CA SER A 422 -15.03 25.60 -15.41
C SER A 422 -14.70 24.17 -15.02
N ILE A 423 -13.63 23.98 -14.25
CA ILE A 423 -13.14 22.67 -13.84
C ILE A 423 -13.15 22.60 -12.32
N HIS A 424 -13.82 21.57 -11.78
CA HIS A 424 -13.93 21.35 -10.34
C HIS A 424 -12.99 20.25 -9.88
N LEU A 425 -12.09 20.60 -8.96
CA LEU A 425 -11.13 19.70 -8.34
C LEU A 425 -11.62 19.24 -6.98
N ALA A 426 -11.83 17.96 -6.79
CA ALA A 426 -11.98 17.37 -5.47
C ALA A 426 -10.60 17.03 -4.89
N ALA A 427 -10.34 17.49 -3.66
CA ALA A 427 -9.13 17.18 -2.91
C ALA A 427 -9.46 17.03 -1.43
N MET A 428 -8.76 16.11 -0.76
CA MET A 428 -9.00 15.80 0.65
C MET A 428 -8.33 16.79 1.59
N THR A 429 -8.93 16.99 2.75
CA THR A 429 -8.22 17.53 3.92
C THR A 429 -7.05 16.64 4.28
N GLY A 430 -6.02 17.20 4.90
CA GLY A 430 -4.81 16.47 5.25
C GLY A 430 -3.93 17.30 6.20
N SER A 431 -2.61 17.17 6.04
CA SER A 431 -1.65 17.98 6.80
C SER A 431 -1.82 19.48 6.54
N ALA A 432 -1.25 20.32 7.39
CA ALA A 432 -1.30 21.78 7.26
C ALA A 432 -0.77 22.31 5.92
N VAL A 433 0.07 21.55 5.23
CA VAL A 433 0.61 21.92 3.92
C VAL A 433 -0.29 21.48 2.75
N GLN A 434 -1.33 20.69 3.00
CA GLN A 434 -2.20 20.14 1.96
C GLN A 434 -2.91 21.24 1.15
N GLU A 435 -3.58 22.14 1.83
CA GLU A 435 -4.28 23.24 1.16
C GLU A 435 -3.33 24.17 0.39
N PRO A 436 -2.20 24.65 0.95
CA PRO A 436 -1.20 25.39 0.20
C PRO A 436 -0.67 24.66 -1.05
N ILE A 437 -0.48 23.34 -0.99
CA ILE A 437 -0.08 22.52 -2.15
C ILE A 437 -1.15 22.57 -3.23
N ILE A 438 -2.40 22.30 -2.88
CA ILE A 438 -3.52 22.29 -3.83
C ILE A 438 -3.73 23.68 -4.45
N GLN A 439 -3.70 24.75 -3.66
CA GLN A 439 -3.82 26.13 -4.17
C GLN A 439 -2.67 26.49 -5.11
N ASN A 440 -1.46 25.98 -4.86
CA ASN A 440 -0.34 26.17 -5.77
C ASN A 440 -0.60 25.52 -7.15
N TYR A 441 -1.12 24.29 -7.20
CA TYR A 441 -1.50 23.66 -8.46
C TYR A 441 -2.63 24.39 -9.17
N ILE A 442 -3.66 24.85 -8.46
CA ILE A 442 -4.74 25.66 -9.03
C ILE A 442 -4.16 26.92 -9.70
N GLN A 443 -3.24 27.63 -9.04
CA GLN A 443 -2.57 28.80 -9.62
C GLN A 443 -1.74 28.44 -10.87
N GLN A 444 -1.11 27.27 -10.91
CA GLN A 444 -0.35 26.82 -12.09
C GLN A 444 -1.27 26.56 -13.28
N TRP A 445 -2.45 25.97 -13.08
CA TRP A 445 -3.47 25.81 -14.14
C TRP A 445 -4.07 27.14 -14.59
N HIS A 446 -4.24 28.10 -13.68
CA HIS A 446 -4.64 29.46 -14.05
C HIS A 446 -3.65 30.13 -15.01
N LYS A 447 -2.33 29.86 -14.89
CA LYS A 447 -1.30 30.41 -15.81
C LYS A 447 -1.50 29.98 -17.26
N ILE A 448 -2.07 28.82 -17.49
CA ILE A 448 -2.42 28.34 -18.85
C ILE A 448 -3.86 28.64 -19.26
N GLY A 449 -4.58 29.45 -18.45
CA GLY A 449 -5.93 29.93 -18.74
C GLY A 449 -7.05 28.93 -18.38
N LEU A 450 -6.79 27.90 -17.59
CA LEU A 450 -7.81 26.98 -17.13
C LEU A 450 -8.42 27.49 -15.81
N HIS A 451 -9.75 27.69 -15.80
CA HIS A 451 -10.49 28.09 -14.63
C HIS A 451 -10.77 26.87 -13.74
N VAL A 452 -9.83 26.58 -12.83
CA VAL A 452 -9.93 25.47 -11.88
C VAL A 452 -10.27 26.04 -10.50
N SER A 453 -11.21 25.38 -9.81
CA SER A 453 -11.59 25.69 -8.42
C SER A 453 -11.83 24.40 -7.63
N LEU A 454 -11.80 24.49 -6.30
CA LEU A 454 -12.15 23.35 -5.46
C LEU A 454 -13.64 23.03 -5.57
N THR A 455 -13.98 21.75 -5.59
CA THR A 455 -15.36 21.27 -5.45
C THR A 455 -15.93 21.75 -4.11
N GLY A 456 -17.02 22.51 -4.15
CA GLY A 456 -17.60 23.11 -2.95
C GLY A 456 -16.73 24.19 -2.28
N GLY A 457 -15.72 24.72 -2.98
CA GLY A 457 -14.87 25.82 -2.52
C GLY A 457 -13.87 25.49 -1.42
N ARG A 458 -13.75 24.22 -1.01
CA ARG A 458 -12.90 23.79 0.11
C ARG A 458 -12.37 22.37 -0.07
N LEU A 459 -11.39 21.99 0.74
CA LEU A 459 -10.97 20.60 0.89
C LEU A 459 -12.07 19.78 1.56
N ILE A 460 -12.15 18.51 1.20
CA ILE A 460 -13.25 17.60 1.56
C ILE A 460 -12.71 16.58 2.58
N GLU A 461 -13.50 16.30 3.61
CA GLU A 461 -13.20 15.22 4.56
C GLU A 461 -13.17 13.86 3.82
N PHE A 462 -12.35 12.95 4.31
CA PHE A 462 -12.01 11.68 3.66
C PHE A 462 -13.22 10.84 3.21
N ASN A 463 -14.15 10.57 4.12
CA ASN A 463 -15.31 9.72 3.79
C ASN A 463 -16.22 10.43 2.77
N SER A 464 -16.44 11.73 2.96
CA SER A 464 -17.22 12.56 2.05
C SER A 464 -16.58 12.70 0.66
N PHE A 465 -15.24 12.69 0.60
CA PHE A 465 -14.50 12.70 -0.65
C PHE A 465 -14.75 11.43 -1.46
N TYR A 466 -14.59 10.26 -0.83
CA TYR A 466 -14.81 8.98 -1.52
C TYR A 466 -16.28 8.72 -1.81
N ASP A 467 -17.19 9.18 -0.94
CA ASP A 467 -18.62 9.14 -1.22
C ASP A 467 -18.96 9.87 -2.53
N LYS A 468 -18.36 11.05 -2.76
CA LYS A 468 -18.52 11.79 -4.03
C LYS A 468 -17.95 11.04 -5.24
N LEU A 469 -16.81 10.36 -5.10
CA LEU A 469 -16.21 9.59 -6.20
C LEU A 469 -17.01 8.31 -6.48
N ASP A 470 -17.42 7.61 -5.45
CA ASP A 470 -18.16 6.35 -5.54
C ASP A 470 -19.55 6.56 -6.18
N HIS A 471 -20.22 7.70 -5.87
CA HIS A 471 -21.52 8.06 -6.43
C HIS A 471 -21.44 8.96 -7.67
N ASP A 472 -20.25 9.13 -8.24
CA ASP A 472 -20.01 9.89 -9.48
C ASP A 472 -20.61 11.32 -9.44
N ASP A 473 -20.34 12.07 -8.34
CA ASP A 473 -20.84 13.44 -8.15
C ASP A 473 -20.49 14.32 -9.37
N LYS A 474 -21.51 14.90 -10.00
CA LYS A 474 -21.40 15.74 -11.19
C LYS A 474 -20.56 17.02 -10.98
N ASN A 475 -20.32 17.40 -9.73
CA ASN A 475 -19.46 18.53 -9.37
C ASN A 475 -17.99 18.16 -9.20
N VAL A 476 -17.59 16.95 -9.61
CA VAL A 476 -16.20 16.51 -9.64
C VAL A 476 -15.79 16.25 -11.08
N ASP A 477 -14.89 17.08 -11.62
CA ASP A 477 -14.29 16.89 -12.94
C ASP A 477 -12.93 16.18 -12.85
N MET A 478 -12.15 16.51 -11.81
CA MET A 478 -10.88 15.86 -11.50
C MET A 478 -10.69 15.77 -9.99
N PHE A 479 -9.80 14.88 -9.56
CA PHE A 479 -9.60 14.63 -8.14
C PHE A 479 -8.16 14.20 -7.84
N MET A 480 -7.67 14.54 -6.65
CA MET A 480 -6.36 14.11 -6.16
C MET A 480 -6.55 13.06 -5.06
N ALA A 481 -5.94 11.90 -5.28
CA ALA A 481 -6.01 10.77 -4.36
C ALA A 481 -4.68 10.01 -4.31
N ALA A 482 -4.63 8.93 -3.52
CA ALA A 482 -3.47 8.07 -3.41
C ALA A 482 -3.89 6.59 -3.31
N TRP A 483 -3.03 5.71 -3.79
CA TRP A 483 -3.15 4.27 -3.60
C TRP A 483 -2.01 3.72 -2.76
N SER A 484 -2.33 2.90 -1.77
CA SER A 484 -1.43 1.90 -1.22
C SER A 484 -1.64 0.61 -1.99
N LEU A 485 -0.55 0.03 -2.46
CA LEU A 485 -0.57 -1.13 -3.36
C LEU A 485 -0.21 -2.40 -2.61
N SER A 486 -0.74 -3.53 -3.08
CA SER A 486 -0.24 -4.85 -2.69
C SER A 486 1.17 -5.09 -3.26
N SER A 487 1.84 -6.13 -2.81
CA SER A 487 3.16 -6.50 -3.33
C SER A 487 3.09 -7.20 -4.68
N GLU A 488 1.91 -7.53 -5.16
CA GLU A 488 1.66 -8.01 -6.53
C GLU A 488 1.39 -6.81 -7.44
N PRO A 489 2.20 -6.59 -8.50
CA PRO A 489 2.20 -5.33 -9.25
C PRO A 489 1.06 -5.16 -10.27
N SER A 490 0.18 -6.17 -10.49
CA SER A 490 -0.86 -6.05 -11.51
C SER A 490 -1.82 -4.90 -11.22
N PRO A 491 -1.99 -3.95 -12.15
CA PRO A 491 -2.89 -2.82 -11.93
C PRO A 491 -4.37 -3.17 -12.15
N ARG A 492 -4.70 -4.42 -12.44
CA ARG A 492 -6.07 -4.90 -12.71
C ARG A 492 -7.01 -4.65 -11.54
N GLY A 493 -6.53 -4.89 -10.32
CA GLY A 493 -7.28 -4.69 -9.08
C GLY A 493 -7.74 -3.24 -8.82
N ILE A 494 -7.26 -2.29 -9.62
CA ILE A 494 -7.65 -0.87 -9.54
C ILE A 494 -8.30 -0.42 -10.86
N TYR A 495 -7.70 -0.73 -12.01
CA TYR A 495 -8.01 -0.07 -13.28
C TYR A 495 -8.76 -0.94 -14.29
N SER A 496 -9.30 -2.09 -13.91
CA SER A 496 -10.15 -2.86 -14.82
C SER A 496 -11.53 -2.22 -15.01
N GLU A 497 -12.16 -2.53 -16.13
CA GLU A 497 -13.51 -2.06 -16.47
C GLU A 497 -14.55 -2.46 -15.41
N THR A 498 -14.39 -3.63 -14.80
CA THR A 498 -15.32 -4.19 -13.82
C THR A 498 -14.95 -3.89 -12.36
N ASN A 499 -13.95 -3.01 -12.13
CA ASN A 499 -13.56 -2.67 -10.77
C ASN A 499 -14.12 -1.30 -10.35
N PRO A 500 -14.91 -1.19 -9.27
CA PRO A 500 -15.45 0.07 -8.78
C PRO A 500 -14.39 1.03 -8.26
N MET A 501 -13.16 0.56 -7.96
CA MET A 501 -12.04 1.40 -7.53
C MET A 501 -11.42 2.24 -8.66
N ASN A 502 -11.83 2.02 -9.91
CA ASN A 502 -11.45 2.88 -11.02
C ASN A 502 -12.25 4.19 -10.97
N ASP A 503 -11.97 5.03 -9.99
CA ASP A 503 -12.71 6.28 -9.71
C ASP A 503 -12.75 7.24 -10.92
N SER A 504 -11.82 7.13 -11.86
CA SER A 504 -11.82 7.87 -13.12
C SER A 504 -12.89 7.38 -14.10
N ARG A 505 -13.37 6.14 -13.92
CA ARG A 505 -14.38 5.48 -14.76
C ARG A 505 -13.96 5.26 -16.21
N PHE A 506 -12.66 5.31 -16.51
CA PHE A 506 -12.23 4.97 -17.87
C PHE A 506 -12.33 3.46 -18.13
N ALA A 507 -12.83 3.13 -19.32
CA ALA A 507 -13.02 1.75 -19.75
C ALA A 507 -12.77 1.67 -21.26
N THR A 508 -11.57 1.25 -21.65
CA THR A 508 -11.18 1.17 -23.05
C THR A 508 -10.78 -0.26 -23.42
N LYS A 509 -11.05 -0.64 -24.67
CA LYS A 509 -10.63 -1.96 -25.18
C LYS A 509 -9.12 -2.18 -25.07
N GLU A 510 -8.32 -1.13 -25.27
CA GLU A 510 -6.86 -1.24 -25.18
C GLU A 510 -6.39 -1.44 -23.73
N ASN A 511 -6.96 -0.71 -22.75
CA ASN A 511 -6.66 -0.96 -21.33
C ASN A 511 -6.98 -2.43 -20.95
N ASN A 512 -8.17 -2.91 -21.30
CA ASN A 512 -8.58 -4.28 -21.01
C ASN A 512 -7.63 -5.32 -21.65
N LYS A 513 -7.21 -5.09 -22.90
CA LYS A 513 -6.24 -5.93 -23.61
C LYS A 513 -4.90 -5.96 -22.87
N LEU A 514 -4.35 -4.80 -22.50
CA LEU A 514 -3.06 -4.70 -21.83
C LEU A 514 -3.09 -5.33 -20.43
N LEU A 515 -4.18 -5.15 -19.67
CA LEU A 515 -4.38 -5.84 -18.39
C LEU A 515 -4.47 -7.37 -18.58
N ASN A 516 -5.13 -7.83 -19.65
CA ASN A 516 -5.18 -9.25 -19.97
C ASN A 516 -3.80 -9.81 -20.35
N GLU A 517 -2.97 -9.04 -21.06
CA GLU A 517 -1.59 -9.45 -21.36
C GLU A 517 -0.76 -9.62 -20.09
N ILE A 518 -0.84 -8.68 -19.13
CA ILE A 518 -0.12 -8.72 -17.84
C ILE A 518 -0.48 -9.98 -17.04
N ASP A 519 -1.74 -10.42 -17.07
CA ASP A 519 -2.26 -11.53 -16.26
C ASP A 519 -2.53 -12.81 -17.06
N SER A 520 -2.07 -12.87 -18.32
CA SER A 520 -2.22 -14.05 -19.16
C SER A 520 -1.30 -15.18 -18.75
N THR A 521 -1.59 -16.40 -19.21
CA THR A 521 -0.68 -17.53 -19.02
C THR A 521 0.69 -17.33 -19.70
N LYS A 522 0.77 -16.52 -20.78
CA LYS A 522 2.04 -16.13 -21.41
C LYS A 522 2.92 -15.31 -20.46
N ALA A 523 2.32 -14.58 -19.54
CA ALA A 523 3.02 -13.72 -18.57
C ALA A 523 3.72 -14.49 -17.43
N PHE A 524 3.61 -15.82 -17.38
CA PHE A 524 4.57 -16.66 -16.64
C PHE A 524 5.99 -16.60 -17.21
N ASN A 525 6.14 -16.18 -18.47
CA ASN A 525 7.43 -15.74 -19.00
C ASN A 525 7.70 -14.32 -18.49
N HIS A 526 8.73 -14.17 -17.65
CA HIS A 526 9.06 -12.90 -17.00
C HIS A 526 9.31 -11.78 -18.03
N LYS A 527 10.09 -12.04 -19.08
CA LYS A 527 10.37 -11.05 -20.13
C LYS A 527 9.10 -10.57 -20.84
N TYR A 528 8.16 -11.48 -21.11
CA TYR A 528 6.87 -11.13 -21.68
C TYR A 528 6.05 -10.25 -20.72
N ARG A 529 6.00 -10.63 -19.43
CA ARG A 529 5.27 -9.88 -18.41
C ARG A 529 5.83 -8.46 -18.24
N VAL A 530 7.16 -8.33 -18.15
CA VAL A 530 7.83 -7.02 -18.09
C VAL A 530 7.45 -6.14 -19.29
N ALA A 531 7.52 -6.68 -20.51
CA ALA A 531 7.14 -5.94 -21.70
C ALA A 531 5.65 -5.53 -21.69
N ALA A 532 4.75 -6.38 -21.16
CA ALA A 532 3.34 -6.04 -21.00
C ALA A 532 3.12 -4.90 -20.01
N PHE A 533 3.82 -4.91 -18.87
CA PHE A 533 3.80 -3.81 -17.89
C PHE A 533 4.30 -2.49 -18.49
N HIS A 534 5.39 -2.52 -19.26
CA HIS A 534 5.92 -1.32 -19.89
C HIS A 534 4.93 -0.73 -20.92
N ARG A 535 4.30 -1.57 -21.76
CA ARG A 535 3.25 -1.10 -22.70
C ARG A 535 2.07 -0.47 -21.98
N TRP A 536 1.62 -1.07 -20.87
CA TRP A 536 0.53 -0.51 -20.07
C TRP A 536 0.89 0.84 -19.47
N GLN A 537 2.10 1.01 -18.93
CA GLN A 537 2.58 2.28 -18.37
C GLN A 537 2.67 3.37 -19.46
N GLN A 538 3.16 3.02 -20.64
CA GLN A 538 3.22 3.94 -21.79
C GLN A 538 1.82 4.37 -22.21
N TYR A 539 0.89 3.43 -22.32
CA TYR A 539 -0.51 3.70 -22.62
C TYR A 539 -1.15 4.63 -21.58
N MET A 540 -0.98 4.36 -20.29
CA MET A 540 -1.56 5.20 -19.23
C MET A 540 -0.98 6.61 -19.23
N ASN A 541 0.31 6.76 -19.49
CA ASN A 541 0.93 8.07 -19.64
C ASN A 541 0.46 8.78 -20.92
N ASP A 542 0.23 8.06 -22.00
CA ASP A 542 -0.26 8.66 -23.25
C ASP A 542 -1.72 9.11 -23.10
N GLU A 543 -2.59 8.29 -22.55
CA GLU A 543 -4.01 8.61 -22.38
C GLU A 543 -4.27 9.60 -21.24
N ALA A 544 -3.44 9.61 -20.20
CA ALA A 544 -3.55 10.52 -19.06
C ALA A 544 -4.91 10.49 -18.33
N TYR A 545 -5.60 9.35 -18.29
CA TYR A 545 -6.80 9.23 -17.45
C TYR A 545 -6.48 9.36 -15.97
N ILE A 546 -5.31 8.86 -15.60
CA ILE A 546 -4.68 8.97 -14.28
C ILE A 546 -3.26 9.49 -14.50
N VAL A 547 -2.94 10.59 -13.85
CA VAL A 547 -1.60 11.20 -13.90
C VAL A 547 -0.86 10.84 -12.62
N PRO A 548 0.22 10.04 -12.70
CA PRO A 548 1.06 9.76 -11.54
C PRO A 548 1.68 11.05 -11.01
N MET A 549 1.62 11.28 -9.71
CA MET A 549 2.14 12.49 -9.10
C MET A 549 3.37 12.22 -8.26
N THR A 550 3.19 11.66 -7.07
CA THR A 550 4.26 11.56 -6.09
C THR A 550 4.27 10.24 -5.33
N ASN A 551 5.43 9.90 -4.77
CA ASN A 551 5.60 8.99 -3.65
C ASN A 551 6.45 9.68 -2.57
N SER A 552 6.46 9.15 -1.36
CA SER A 552 7.17 9.74 -0.22
C SER A 552 8.11 8.73 0.43
N TYR A 553 9.18 9.22 1.02
CA TYR A 553 9.96 8.42 1.95
C TYR A 553 9.18 8.22 3.25
N SER A 554 9.10 6.98 3.71
CA SER A 554 8.71 6.65 5.07
C SER A 554 9.99 6.54 5.89
N ILE A 555 10.21 7.47 6.80
CA ILE A 555 11.44 7.60 7.59
C ILE A 555 11.18 7.12 8.99
N GLN A 556 12.13 6.36 9.54
CA GLN A 556 12.14 6.00 10.96
C GLN A 556 13.37 6.59 11.65
N ALA A 557 13.14 7.18 12.82
CA ALA A 557 14.18 7.54 13.76
C ALA A 557 14.50 6.30 14.62
N VAL A 558 15.74 5.85 14.58
CA VAL A 558 16.21 4.65 15.27
C VAL A 558 17.35 5.00 16.20
N ASN A 559 17.28 4.60 17.45
CA ASN A 559 18.34 4.78 18.44
C ASN A 559 19.68 4.27 17.89
N ASN A 560 20.74 5.08 18.00
CA ASN A 560 22.09 4.78 17.48
C ASN A 560 22.65 3.43 17.94
N LYS A 561 22.21 2.94 19.11
CA LYS A 561 22.62 1.64 19.66
C LYS A 561 21.91 0.45 19.01
N ILE A 562 20.82 0.65 18.27
CA ILE A 562 20.10 -0.43 17.58
C ILE A 562 20.86 -0.85 16.33
N VAL A 563 21.12 -2.14 16.22
CA VAL A 563 21.76 -2.78 15.06
C VAL A 563 20.92 -3.95 14.55
N ASN A 564 21.21 -4.40 13.33
CA ASN A 564 20.52 -5.51 12.65
C ASN A 564 19.01 -5.25 12.37
N TYR A 565 18.59 -3.99 12.38
CA TYR A 565 17.25 -3.60 11.98
C TYR A 565 17.21 -3.21 10.49
N SER A 566 16.20 -3.67 9.76
CA SER A 566 16.10 -3.46 8.31
C SER A 566 14.64 -3.26 7.87
N LEU A 567 14.43 -2.30 6.99
CA LEU A 567 13.15 -2.02 6.32
C LEU A 567 13.06 -2.64 4.91
N LYS A 568 14.07 -3.43 4.51
CA LYS A 568 14.07 -4.12 3.21
C LYS A 568 12.99 -5.19 3.14
N PRO A 569 12.28 -5.36 2.02
CA PRO A 569 11.28 -6.42 1.86
C PRO A 569 11.82 -7.82 2.20
N ALA A 570 13.01 -8.16 1.73
CA ALA A 570 13.66 -9.45 2.00
C ALA A 570 13.97 -9.71 3.48
N ALA A 571 13.90 -8.70 4.34
CA ALA A 571 14.15 -8.83 5.77
C ALA A 571 12.84 -8.90 6.60
N ALA A 572 11.68 -8.60 6.02
CA ALA A 572 10.43 -8.37 6.74
C ALA A 572 10.11 -9.47 7.78
N ASN A 573 10.14 -10.74 7.39
CA ASN A 573 9.88 -11.87 8.29
C ASN A 573 11.00 -12.13 9.31
N SER A 574 12.22 -11.71 9.03
CA SER A 574 13.38 -12.11 9.81
C SER A 574 14.02 -10.98 10.62
N VAL A 575 13.46 -9.78 10.58
CA VAL A 575 14.09 -8.61 11.20
C VAL A 575 14.04 -8.72 12.73
N TRP A 576 12.89 -9.03 13.30
CA TRP A 576 12.69 -8.90 14.74
C TRP A 576 13.50 -9.88 15.58
N TYR A 577 13.83 -11.08 15.09
CA TYR A 577 14.68 -11.99 15.87
C TYR A 577 16.16 -11.58 15.87
N LYS A 578 16.58 -10.71 14.93
CA LYS A 578 17.97 -10.24 14.76
C LYS A 578 18.24 -8.92 15.48
N VAL A 579 17.23 -8.07 15.61
CA VAL A 579 17.37 -6.72 16.19
C VAL A 579 17.91 -6.81 17.61
N VAL A 580 18.89 -5.96 17.91
CA VAL A 580 19.54 -5.94 19.22
C VAL A 580 20.30 -4.63 19.44
N TYR A 581 20.70 -4.37 20.67
CA TYR A 581 21.62 -3.27 21.00
C TYR A 581 23.05 -3.63 20.69
N ALA A 582 23.82 -2.69 20.11
CA ALA A 582 25.28 -2.79 20.00
C ALA A 582 25.90 -2.93 21.40
N LYS A 583 27.10 -3.53 21.45
CA LYS A 583 27.91 -3.58 22.69
C LYS A 583 28.33 -2.19 23.10
#